data_27288dca448e2863bad453403871b0be
#
_entry.id   27288dca448e2863bad453403871b0be
#
_cell.length_a   1.000
_cell.length_b   1.000
_cell.length_c   1.000
_cell.angle_alpha   90.00
_cell.angle_beta   90.00
_cell.angle_gamma   90.00
#
_symmetry.space_group_name_H-M   'P 1'
#
loop_
_entity.id
_entity.type
_entity.pdbx_description
1 polymer ?
#
loop_
_entity_poly.entity_id
_entity_poly.type
_entity_poly.pdbx_seq_one_letter_code
_entity_poly.pdbx_strand_id
1 'polypeptide(L)'
;WRDKLLHKTKVIWYMVRSDHNKDSQQHSIEIFTRLNQGKIALTDAELIKALFLQRVIKAYNHPEIAKQKQFEMASQWDLIEQTLQDDEFWAFLSPHKGTNKHTRIELIFDLLAEESKEKQQLNNKTFLYFANQLKNASSCQIEEQWTKVLQGFHRLMEWFKEDQLYHLIGFIIGQKIKTINVLWQE
;
A
#
# COMPACT_ATOMS: atom_id res chain seq x y z
N TRP A 1 24.67 5.69 -24.21
CA TRP A 1 23.90 5.67 -22.98
C TRP A 1 24.75 6.02 -21.77
N ARG A 2 25.86 5.27 -21.56
CA ARG A 2 26.80 5.47 -20.45
C ARG A 2 27.38 6.88 -20.40
N ASP A 3 27.74 7.44 -21.54
CA ASP A 3 28.31 8.80 -21.66
C ASP A 3 27.30 9.89 -21.29
N LYS A 4 26.03 9.74 -21.72
CA LYS A 4 24.94 10.65 -21.31
C LYS A 4 24.68 10.61 -19.82
N LEU A 5 24.72 9.40 -19.23
CA LEU A 5 24.47 9.23 -17.79
C LEU A 5 25.59 9.83 -16.94
N LEU A 6 26.86 9.63 -17.32
CA LEU A 6 27.99 10.06 -16.54
C LEU A 6 28.35 11.55 -16.72
N HIS A 7 28.13 12.11 -17.92
CA HIS A 7 28.62 13.46 -18.24
C HIS A 7 27.52 14.49 -18.50
N LYS A 8 26.26 14.07 -18.75
CA LYS A 8 25.15 14.97 -19.07
C LYS A 8 24.01 14.92 -18.05
N THR A 9 24.07 14.05 -17.06
CA THR A 9 23.07 13.97 -15.99
C THR A 9 23.51 14.84 -14.82
N LYS A 10 22.63 15.73 -14.36
CA LYS A 10 22.82 16.53 -13.14
C LYS A 10 21.92 15.97 -12.06
N VAL A 11 22.48 15.81 -10.86
CA VAL A 11 21.76 15.36 -9.66
C VAL A 11 21.61 16.52 -8.71
N ILE A 12 20.42 16.74 -8.19
CA ILE A 12 20.17 17.68 -7.11
C ILE A 12 20.31 16.92 -5.80
N TRP A 13 21.31 17.26 -5.01
CA TRP A 13 21.48 16.74 -3.67
C TRP A 13 20.85 17.68 -2.66
N TYR A 14 19.84 17.22 -1.93
CA TYR A 14 19.19 18.00 -0.88
C TYR A 14 19.37 17.32 0.46
N MET A 15 20.00 18.00 1.41
CA MET A 15 20.21 17.49 2.77
C MET A 15 19.18 18.09 3.72
N VAL A 16 18.33 17.25 4.27
CA VAL A 16 17.36 17.63 5.29
C VAL A 16 18.04 17.58 6.65
N ARG A 17 18.12 18.72 7.34
CA ARG A 17 18.55 18.75 8.74
C ARG A 17 17.33 18.40 9.60
N SER A 18 17.42 17.34 10.38
CA SER A 18 16.39 17.00 11.38
C SER A 18 16.60 17.86 12.61
N ASP A 19 15.66 18.73 12.92
CA ASP A 19 15.58 19.36 14.24
C ASP A 19 15.15 18.29 15.24
N HIS A 20 15.95 18.10 16.30
CA HIS A 20 15.78 17.04 17.31
C HIS A 20 14.47 17.14 18.13
N ASN A 21 13.62 18.15 17.89
CA ASN A 21 12.44 18.46 18.71
C ASN A 21 11.07 18.24 18.05
N LYS A 22 10.99 17.71 16.83
CA LYS A 22 9.70 17.32 16.20
C LYS A 22 9.81 15.90 15.70
N ASP A 23 8.71 15.17 15.75
CA ASP A 23 8.60 13.81 15.24
C ASP A 23 9.30 13.70 13.87
N SER A 24 10.54 13.24 13.88
CA SER A 24 11.47 13.28 12.73
C SER A 24 10.91 12.54 11.50
N GLN A 25 9.99 11.62 11.73
CA GLN A 25 9.36 10.82 10.69
C GLN A 25 8.26 11.60 9.97
N GLN A 26 7.43 12.35 10.69
CA GLN A 26 6.37 13.18 10.10
C GLN A 26 6.98 14.32 9.29
N HIS A 27 8.04 14.93 9.78
CA HIS A 27 8.78 15.98 9.07
C HIS A 27 9.47 15.46 7.80
N SER A 28 10.07 14.26 7.86
CA SER A 28 10.67 13.62 6.68
C SER A 28 9.64 13.30 5.61
N ILE A 29 8.45 12.85 5.99
CA ILE A 29 7.33 12.58 5.08
C ILE A 29 6.82 13.89 4.45
N GLU A 30 6.68 14.96 5.25
CA GLU A 30 6.23 16.26 4.77
C GLU A 30 7.22 16.83 3.73
N ILE A 31 8.52 16.77 4.01
CA ILE A 31 9.56 17.24 3.07
C ILE A 31 9.57 16.39 1.81
N PHE A 32 9.47 15.07 1.94
CA PHE A 32 9.39 14.17 0.79
C PHE A 32 8.17 14.49 -0.09
N THR A 33 7.02 14.71 0.53
CA THR A 33 5.79 15.11 -0.17
C THR A 33 5.93 16.46 -0.86
N ARG A 34 6.55 17.45 -0.20
CA ARG A 34 6.81 18.79 -0.77
C ARG A 34 7.81 18.75 -1.94
N LEU A 35 8.87 17.95 -1.86
CA LEU A 35 9.84 17.77 -2.94
C LEU A 35 9.23 17.11 -4.18
N ASN A 36 8.18 16.34 -3.99
CA ASN A 36 7.42 15.71 -5.06
C ASN A 36 6.25 16.58 -5.57
N GLN A 37 5.94 17.71 -4.93
CA GLN A 37 4.98 18.72 -5.44
C GLN A 37 5.50 19.33 -6.74
N GLY A 38 5.01 18.88 -7.86
CA GLY A 38 5.46 19.31 -9.20
C GLY A 38 5.89 18.15 -10.10
N LYS A 39 5.94 16.92 -9.53
CA LYS A 39 6.00 15.65 -10.26
C LYS A 39 4.69 14.88 -10.00
N ILE A 40 4.52 13.76 -10.68
CA ILE A 40 3.45 12.82 -10.34
C ILE A 40 3.68 12.40 -8.89
N ALA A 41 2.77 12.78 -8.00
CA ALA A 41 2.87 12.43 -6.58
C ALA A 41 2.83 10.90 -6.44
N LEU A 42 3.67 10.35 -5.56
CA LEU A 42 3.60 8.92 -5.25
C LEU A 42 2.25 8.61 -4.60
N THR A 43 1.70 7.49 -4.99
CA THR A 43 0.45 6.98 -4.41
C THR A 43 0.68 6.44 -3.01
N ASP A 44 -0.37 6.33 -2.21
CA ASP A 44 -0.29 5.69 -0.89
C ASP A 44 0.26 4.26 -0.99
N ALA A 45 -0.12 3.51 -2.04
CA ALA A 45 0.39 2.16 -2.28
C ALA A 45 1.91 2.13 -2.51
N GLU A 46 2.46 3.03 -3.32
CA GLU A 46 3.91 3.11 -3.57
C GLU A 46 4.68 3.46 -2.29
N LEU A 47 4.13 4.37 -1.47
CA LEU A 47 4.70 4.73 -0.18
C LEU A 47 4.65 3.56 0.80
N ILE A 48 3.55 2.80 0.85
CA ILE A 48 3.39 1.62 1.70
C ILE A 48 4.35 0.50 1.25
N LYS A 49 4.49 0.26 -0.07
CA LYS A 49 5.48 -0.69 -0.61
C LYS A 49 6.89 -0.36 -0.11
N ALA A 50 7.31 0.88 -0.30
CA ALA A 50 8.62 1.34 0.14
C ALA A 50 8.82 1.20 1.65
N LEU A 51 7.78 1.51 2.44
CA LEU A 51 7.79 1.40 3.90
C LEU A 51 8.00 -0.05 4.35
N PHE A 52 7.22 -1.02 3.84
CA PHE A 52 7.38 -2.43 4.18
C PHE A 52 8.77 -2.95 3.84
N LEU A 53 9.23 -2.71 2.59
CA LEU A 53 10.54 -3.17 2.13
C LEU A 53 11.70 -2.57 2.95
N GLN A 54 11.58 -1.30 3.35
CA GLN A 54 12.58 -0.66 4.21
C GLN A 54 12.57 -1.22 5.64
N ARG A 55 11.37 -1.45 6.20
CA ARG A 55 11.23 -1.95 7.58
C ARG A 55 11.75 -3.39 7.71
N VAL A 56 11.49 -4.24 6.74
CA VAL A 56 12.04 -5.60 6.71
C VAL A 56 13.56 -5.58 6.80
N ILE A 57 14.25 -4.77 5.99
CA ILE A 57 15.71 -4.69 6.04
C ILE A 57 16.23 -4.27 7.42
N LYS A 58 15.52 -3.34 8.09
CA LYS A 58 15.96 -2.83 9.40
C LYS A 58 15.64 -3.75 10.57
N ALA A 59 14.61 -4.60 10.44
CA ALA A 59 14.12 -5.43 11.53
C ALA A 59 14.86 -6.76 11.69
N TYR A 60 15.56 -7.21 10.66
CA TYR A 60 16.31 -8.46 10.69
C TYR A 60 17.78 -8.22 10.96
N ASN A 61 18.33 -8.92 11.96
CA ASN A 61 19.76 -8.85 12.32
C ASN A 61 20.69 -9.49 11.27
N HIS A 62 20.16 -10.39 10.45
CA HIS A 62 20.90 -11.11 9.42
C HIS A 62 20.59 -10.55 8.03
N PRO A 63 21.56 -9.92 7.34
CA PRO A 63 21.33 -9.25 6.04
C PRO A 63 20.77 -10.18 4.96
N GLU A 64 21.19 -11.44 4.93
CA GLU A 64 20.73 -12.42 3.94
C GLU A 64 19.26 -12.77 4.14
N ILE A 65 18.83 -12.96 5.41
CA ILE A 65 17.42 -13.22 5.73
C ILE A 65 16.57 -11.98 5.40
N ALA A 66 17.07 -10.79 5.72
CA ALA A 66 16.40 -9.54 5.40
C ALA A 66 16.15 -9.39 3.88
N LYS A 67 17.16 -9.66 3.06
CA LYS A 67 17.05 -9.62 1.60
C LYS A 67 16.09 -10.67 1.06
N GLN A 68 16.12 -11.89 1.60
CA GLN A 68 15.20 -12.94 1.21
C GLN A 68 13.75 -12.54 1.50
N LYS A 69 13.47 -12.03 2.69
CA LYS A 69 12.14 -11.57 3.10
C LYS A 69 11.67 -10.36 2.29
N GLN A 70 12.58 -9.43 2.00
CA GLN A 70 12.29 -8.31 1.12
C GLN A 70 11.89 -8.77 -0.29
N PHE A 71 12.64 -9.73 -0.85
CA PHE A 71 12.34 -10.28 -2.16
C PHE A 71 11.00 -11.04 -2.17
N GLU A 72 10.73 -11.83 -1.13
CA GLU A 72 9.46 -12.54 -0.95
C GLU A 72 8.27 -11.57 -0.95
N MET A 73 8.33 -10.51 -0.13
CA MET A 73 7.29 -9.49 -0.08
C MET A 73 7.12 -8.75 -1.41
N ALA A 74 8.24 -8.40 -2.08
CA ALA A 74 8.17 -7.73 -3.37
C ALA A 74 7.51 -8.62 -4.43
N SER A 75 7.84 -9.91 -4.47
CA SER A 75 7.24 -10.87 -5.41
C SER A 75 5.75 -11.09 -5.14
N GLN A 76 5.35 -11.17 -3.87
CA GLN A 76 3.94 -11.27 -3.48
C GLN A 76 3.17 -10.00 -3.84
N TRP A 77 3.78 -8.82 -3.64
CA TRP A 77 3.20 -7.55 -4.07
C TRP A 77 2.92 -7.54 -5.58
N ASP A 78 3.93 -7.88 -6.37
CA ASP A 78 3.83 -7.87 -7.83
C ASP A 78 2.76 -8.86 -8.32
N LEU A 79 2.62 -10.03 -7.65
CA LEU A 79 1.55 -10.97 -7.92
C LEU A 79 0.15 -10.38 -7.63
N ILE A 80 -0.01 -9.69 -6.50
CA ILE A 80 -1.28 -9.02 -6.15
C ILE A 80 -1.61 -7.96 -7.20
N GLU A 81 -0.64 -7.08 -7.53
CA GLU A 81 -0.85 -6.05 -8.55
C GLU A 81 -1.24 -6.65 -9.91
N GLN A 82 -0.54 -7.69 -10.35
CA GLN A 82 -0.84 -8.37 -11.60
C GLN A 82 -2.24 -8.98 -11.60
N THR A 83 -2.63 -9.63 -10.50
CA THR A 83 -3.97 -10.24 -10.39
C THR A 83 -5.08 -9.18 -10.40
N LEU A 84 -4.85 -8.06 -9.72
CA LEU A 84 -5.81 -6.94 -9.72
C LEU A 84 -5.91 -6.21 -11.08
N GLN A 85 -4.97 -6.44 -12.02
CA GLN A 85 -5.08 -5.92 -13.40
C GLN A 85 -6.11 -6.69 -14.23
N ASP A 86 -6.59 -7.83 -13.77
CA ASP A 86 -7.73 -8.51 -14.40
C ASP A 86 -8.97 -7.61 -14.35
N ASP A 87 -9.52 -7.32 -15.52
CA ASP A 87 -10.63 -6.37 -15.65
C ASP A 87 -11.96 -6.95 -15.15
N GLU A 88 -12.16 -8.26 -15.24
CA GLU A 88 -13.36 -8.93 -14.71
C GLU A 88 -13.33 -8.89 -13.18
N PHE A 89 -12.19 -9.24 -12.59
CA PHE A 89 -12.00 -9.15 -11.15
C PHE A 89 -12.15 -7.71 -10.64
N TRP A 90 -11.56 -6.75 -11.35
CA TRP A 90 -11.69 -5.35 -10.96
C TRP A 90 -13.10 -4.81 -11.09
N ALA A 91 -13.83 -5.18 -12.14
CA ALA A 91 -15.24 -4.80 -12.32
C ALA A 91 -16.13 -5.36 -11.22
N PHE A 92 -15.83 -6.56 -10.71
CA PHE A 92 -16.52 -7.13 -9.55
C PHE A 92 -16.26 -6.33 -8.27
N LEU A 93 -15.00 -5.94 -8.01
CA LEU A 93 -14.63 -5.18 -6.80
C LEU A 93 -15.07 -3.73 -6.84
N SER A 94 -15.07 -3.10 -8.02
CA SER A 94 -15.36 -1.67 -8.21
C SER A 94 -16.29 -1.44 -9.42
N PRO A 95 -17.57 -1.85 -9.34
CA PRO A 95 -18.49 -1.78 -10.47
C PRO A 95 -18.89 -0.35 -10.84
N HIS A 96 -18.65 0.63 -9.97
CA HIS A 96 -18.99 2.02 -10.22
C HIS A 96 -17.77 2.78 -10.76
N LYS A 97 -17.82 3.16 -12.04
CA LYS A 97 -16.83 4.04 -12.68
C LYS A 97 -16.76 5.37 -11.91
N GLY A 98 -15.72 5.58 -11.14
CA GLY A 98 -15.54 6.83 -10.37
C GLY A 98 -14.41 6.81 -9.35
N THR A 99 -13.93 5.64 -8.97
CA THR A 99 -12.71 5.55 -8.16
C THR A 99 -11.49 5.57 -9.07
N ASN A 100 -11.07 6.77 -9.49
CA ASN A 100 -9.77 6.98 -10.12
C ASN A 100 -8.66 6.77 -9.08
N LYS A 101 -8.53 5.54 -8.59
CA LYS A 101 -7.36 5.15 -7.83
C LYS A 101 -6.21 4.98 -8.81
N HIS A 102 -5.08 5.57 -8.51
CA HIS A 102 -3.89 5.47 -9.35
C HIS A 102 -3.38 4.04 -9.44
N THR A 103 -3.59 3.24 -8.36
CA THR A 103 -3.24 1.82 -8.32
C THR A 103 -4.40 1.00 -7.74
N ARG A 104 -4.68 -0.17 -8.34
CA ARG A 104 -5.79 -1.04 -7.91
C ARG A 104 -5.53 -1.67 -6.53
N ILE A 105 -4.28 -1.87 -6.16
CA ILE A 105 -3.87 -2.43 -4.86
C ILE A 105 -4.22 -1.51 -3.68
N GLU A 106 -4.38 -0.20 -3.90
CA GLU A 106 -4.83 0.74 -2.86
C GLU A 106 -6.16 0.32 -2.21
N LEU A 107 -7.03 -0.38 -2.95
CA LEU A 107 -8.27 -0.88 -2.40
C LEU A 107 -8.05 -1.76 -1.16
N ILE A 108 -7.09 -2.68 -1.22
CA ILE A 108 -6.78 -3.59 -0.10
C ILE A 108 -6.29 -2.80 1.11
N PHE A 109 -5.40 -1.85 0.89
CA PHE A 109 -4.86 -1.02 1.97
C PHE A 109 -5.91 -0.12 2.60
N ASP A 110 -6.83 0.44 1.79
CA ASP A 110 -7.93 1.25 2.30
C ASP A 110 -8.89 0.41 3.15
N LEU A 111 -9.25 -0.80 2.69
CA LEU A 111 -10.12 -1.70 3.44
C LEU A 111 -9.53 -2.04 4.81
N LEU A 112 -8.22 -2.36 4.86
CA LEU A 112 -7.51 -2.65 6.12
C LEU A 112 -7.37 -1.41 7.03
N ALA A 113 -7.18 -0.23 6.47
CA ALA A 113 -7.09 1.00 7.24
C ALA A 113 -8.45 1.46 7.79
N GLU A 114 -9.54 1.27 7.05
CA GLU A 114 -10.90 1.59 7.50
C GLU A 114 -11.39 0.71 8.64
N GLU A 115 -10.91 -0.54 8.72
CA GLU A 115 -11.20 -1.47 9.82
C GLU A 115 -10.76 -0.90 11.19
N SER A 116 -9.76 0.00 11.21
CA SER A 116 -9.19 0.59 12.43
C SER A 116 -10.00 1.73 13.05
N LYS A 117 -11.11 2.18 12.43
CA LYS A 117 -12.03 3.25 12.92
C LYS A 117 -11.38 4.62 13.23
N GLU A 118 -10.14 4.85 12.86
CA GLU A 118 -9.51 6.17 13.03
C GLU A 118 -9.99 7.15 11.94
N LYS A 119 -10.99 7.96 12.26
CA LYS A 119 -11.53 9.01 11.39
C LYS A 119 -10.62 10.23 11.37
N GLN A 120 -9.53 10.18 10.64
CA GLN A 120 -8.72 11.36 10.34
C GLN A 120 -8.95 11.82 8.90
N GLN A 121 -9.33 13.09 8.72
CA GLN A 121 -9.48 13.73 7.40
C GLN A 121 -8.13 14.28 6.92
N LEU A 122 -7.14 13.42 6.70
CA LEU A 122 -5.80 13.80 6.21
C LEU A 122 -5.55 13.20 4.82
N ASN A 123 -4.86 13.97 3.98
CA ASN A 123 -4.26 13.42 2.77
C ASN A 123 -3.29 12.31 3.19
N ASN A 124 -3.23 11.21 2.43
CA ASN A 124 -2.41 10.02 2.69
C ASN A 124 -2.77 9.27 3.99
N LYS A 125 -4.05 9.25 4.34
CA LYS A 125 -4.61 8.60 5.54
C LYS A 125 -4.19 7.13 5.64
N THR A 126 -4.30 6.40 4.55
CA THR A 126 -3.96 4.97 4.46
C THR A 126 -2.48 4.73 4.70
N PHE A 127 -1.61 5.55 4.09
CA PHE A 127 -0.18 5.49 4.35
C PHE A 127 0.16 5.80 5.81
N LEU A 128 -0.46 6.82 6.43
CA LEU A 128 -0.19 7.18 7.83
C LEU A 128 -0.58 6.06 8.79
N TYR A 129 -1.68 5.35 8.52
CA TYR A 129 -2.07 4.17 9.29
C TYR A 129 -0.96 3.12 9.31
N PHE A 130 -0.46 2.70 8.12
CA PHE A 130 0.62 1.71 8.05
C PHE A 130 1.95 2.24 8.61
N ALA A 131 2.24 3.53 8.43
CA ALA A 131 3.43 4.15 9.00
C ALA A 131 3.44 4.08 10.53
N ASN A 132 2.30 4.29 11.18
CA ASN A 132 2.13 4.17 12.62
C ASN A 132 2.27 2.70 13.08
N GLN A 133 1.61 1.76 12.39
CA GLN A 133 1.69 0.33 12.71
C GLN A 133 3.14 -0.22 12.61
N LEU A 134 3.91 0.28 11.67
CA LEU A 134 5.27 -0.18 11.40
C LEU A 134 6.36 0.69 12.05
N LYS A 135 6.01 1.71 12.85
CA LYS A 135 6.97 2.70 13.37
C LYS A 135 8.12 2.07 14.15
N ASN A 136 7.84 1.15 15.06
CA ASN A 136 8.83 0.45 15.89
C ASN A 136 8.57 -1.06 15.88
N ALA A 137 8.01 -1.57 14.78
CA ALA A 137 7.61 -2.95 14.69
C ALA A 137 8.82 -3.89 14.62
N SER A 138 8.75 -4.99 15.37
CA SER A 138 9.67 -6.11 15.25
C SER A 138 9.47 -6.84 13.92
N SER A 139 10.39 -7.74 13.54
CA SER A 139 10.26 -8.58 12.36
C SER A 139 8.95 -9.36 12.35
N CYS A 140 8.55 -9.94 13.49
CA CYS A 140 7.30 -10.68 13.63
C CYS A 140 6.07 -9.79 13.39
N GLN A 141 6.07 -8.57 13.93
CA GLN A 141 4.96 -7.63 13.73
C GLN A 141 4.86 -7.14 12.28
N ILE A 142 5.99 -6.97 11.60
CA ILE A 142 6.00 -6.62 10.17
C ILE A 142 5.41 -7.76 9.34
N GLU A 143 5.82 -9.00 9.63
CA GLU A 143 5.27 -10.19 8.96
C GLU A 143 3.78 -10.35 9.23
N GLU A 144 3.33 -10.09 10.47
CA GLU A 144 1.91 -10.13 10.82
C GLU A 144 1.09 -9.11 10.01
N GLN A 145 1.58 -7.86 9.93
CA GLN A 145 0.89 -6.83 9.12
C GLN A 145 0.88 -7.19 7.63
N TRP A 146 1.97 -7.76 7.12
CA TRP A 146 2.02 -8.23 5.74
C TRP A 146 1.06 -9.41 5.50
N THR A 147 0.98 -10.33 6.46
CA THR A 147 0.03 -11.45 6.41
C THR A 147 -1.42 -10.97 6.35
N LYS A 148 -1.78 -9.88 7.04
CA LYS A 148 -3.11 -9.26 6.92
C LYS A 148 -3.38 -8.76 5.51
N VAL A 149 -2.38 -8.17 4.85
CA VAL A 149 -2.51 -7.75 3.44
C VAL A 149 -2.79 -8.95 2.53
N LEU A 150 -2.02 -10.05 2.70
CA LEU A 150 -2.22 -11.27 1.93
C LEU A 150 -3.60 -11.90 2.19
N GLN A 151 -4.02 -11.98 3.45
CA GLN A 151 -5.35 -12.47 3.83
C GLN A 151 -6.46 -11.62 3.23
N GLY A 152 -6.29 -10.30 3.24
CA GLY A 152 -7.21 -9.38 2.60
C GLY A 152 -7.35 -9.65 1.09
N PHE A 153 -6.23 -9.81 0.40
CA PHE A 153 -6.23 -10.18 -1.00
C PHE A 153 -6.91 -11.54 -1.26
N HIS A 154 -6.57 -12.54 -0.46
CA HIS A 154 -7.17 -13.88 -0.60
C HIS A 154 -8.68 -13.87 -0.37
N ARG A 155 -9.16 -13.11 0.62
CA ARG A 155 -10.60 -12.92 0.87
C ARG A 155 -11.32 -12.33 -0.35
N LEU A 156 -10.75 -11.30 -0.99
CA LEU A 156 -11.32 -10.73 -2.21
C LEU A 156 -11.32 -11.71 -3.38
N MET A 157 -10.25 -12.51 -3.50
CA MET A 157 -10.14 -13.56 -4.51
C MET A 157 -11.17 -14.67 -4.27
N GLU A 158 -11.39 -15.09 -3.03
CA GLU A 158 -12.42 -16.06 -2.66
C GLU A 158 -13.81 -15.56 -3.04
N TRP A 159 -14.13 -14.31 -2.73
CA TRP A 159 -15.41 -13.69 -3.13
C TRP A 159 -15.63 -13.70 -4.64
N PHE A 160 -14.57 -13.56 -5.41
CA PHE A 160 -14.65 -13.57 -6.87
C PHE A 160 -14.73 -14.97 -7.46
N LYS A 161 -14.01 -15.96 -6.90
CA LYS A 161 -13.88 -17.32 -7.44
C LYS A 161 -14.94 -18.29 -6.99
N GLU A 162 -15.51 -18.09 -5.81
CA GLU A 162 -16.56 -18.94 -5.27
C GLU A 162 -17.89 -18.55 -5.87
N ASP A 163 -18.50 -19.40 -6.68
CA ASP A 163 -19.72 -19.08 -7.46
C ASP A 163 -20.84 -18.51 -6.59
N GLN A 164 -21.06 -19.07 -5.41
CA GLN A 164 -22.13 -18.61 -4.51
C GLN A 164 -21.84 -17.21 -3.98
N LEU A 165 -20.60 -16.94 -3.56
CA LEU A 165 -20.16 -15.64 -3.06
C LEU A 165 -20.15 -14.61 -4.19
N TYR A 166 -19.68 -14.98 -5.37
CA TYR A 166 -19.66 -14.11 -6.54
C TYR A 166 -21.06 -13.58 -6.86
N HIS A 167 -22.06 -14.46 -6.95
CA HIS A 167 -23.42 -14.03 -7.24
C HIS A 167 -24.05 -13.21 -6.13
N LEU A 168 -23.87 -13.61 -4.87
CA LEU A 168 -24.44 -12.90 -3.72
C LEU A 168 -23.83 -11.50 -3.56
N ILE A 169 -22.50 -11.42 -3.52
CA ILE A 169 -21.76 -10.18 -3.31
C ILE A 169 -21.93 -9.27 -4.53
N GLY A 170 -21.80 -9.82 -5.74
CA GLY A 170 -21.99 -9.10 -6.98
C GLY A 170 -23.39 -8.48 -7.08
N PHE A 171 -24.44 -9.22 -6.65
CA PHE A 171 -25.80 -8.68 -6.57
C PHE A 171 -25.89 -7.51 -5.58
N ILE A 172 -25.37 -7.67 -4.37
CA ILE A 172 -25.44 -6.66 -3.31
C ILE A 172 -24.75 -5.37 -3.73
N ILE A 173 -23.53 -5.49 -4.30
CA ILE A 173 -22.75 -4.33 -4.76
C ILE A 173 -23.38 -3.72 -6.02
N GLY A 174 -23.79 -4.54 -6.98
CA GLY A 174 -24.37 -4.11 -8.25
C GLY A 174 -25.69 -3.35 -8.05
N GLN A 175 -26.52 -3.78 -7.10
CA GLN A 175 -27.76 -3.09 -6.73
C GLN A 175 -27.54 -1.89 -5.79
N LYS A 176 -26.29 -1.55 -5.45
CA LYS A 176 -25.94 -0.46 -4.52
C LYS A 176 -26.55 -0.62 -3.12
N ILE A 177 -26.84 -1.85 -2.71
CA ILE A 177 -27.37 -2.13 -1.37
C ILE A 177 -26.29 -1.87 -0.33
N LYS A 178 -25.09 -2.38 -0.58
CA LYS A 178 -23.89 -2.14 0.23
C LYS A 178 -22.68 -1.92 -0.67
N THR A 179 -21.70 -1.18 -0.17
CA THR A 179 -20.38 -1.07 -0.81
C THR A 179 -19.48 -2.20 -0.34
N ILE A 180 -18.39 -2.45 -1.08
CA ILE A 180 -17.39 -3.44 -0.70
C ILE A 180 -16.80 -3.16 0.69
N ASN A 181 -16.65 -1.88 1.06
CA ASN A 181 -16.13 -1.47 2.36
C ASN A 181 -17.06 -1.88 3.51
N VAL A 182 -18.38 -1.81 3.31
CA VAL A 182 -19.37 -2.23 4.32
C VAL A 182 -19.37 -3.75 4.45
N LEU A 183 -19.32 -4.48 3.33
CA LEU A 183 -19.25 -5.96 3.34
C LEU A 183 -17.94 -6.47 3.93
N TRP A 184 -16.87 -5.70 3.82
CA TRP A 184 -15.58 -6.06 4.39
C TRP A 184 -15.58 -6.10 5.93
N GLN A 185 -16.40 -5.26 6.56
CA GLN A 185 -16.49 -5.12 8.01
C GLN A 185 -17.47 -6.12 8.67
N GLU A 186 -18.25 -6.86 7.89
CA GLU A 186 -19.18 -7.91 8.32
C GLU A 186 -18.54 -9.29 8.24
#